data_dea828b127f68291b5bbab33c3af518a
#
_entry.id   dea828b127f68291b5bbab33c3af518a
#
_cell.length_a   1.000
_cell.length_b   1.000
_cell.length_c   1.000
_cell.angle_alpha   90.00
_cell.angle_beta   90.00
_cell.angle_gamma   90.00
#
_symmetry.space_group_name_H-M   'P 1'
#
loop_
_entity.id
_entity.type
_entity.pdbx_description
1 polymer ?
#
loop_
_entity_poly.entity_id
_entity_poly.type
_entity_poly.pdbx_seq_one_letter_code
_entity_poly.pdbx_strand_id
1 'polypeptide(L)'
;MEFEYVSKNNKEIIFKNKGELIYSNNKYRITIDDVVFIYDGNKHYNIIKENMEVNVLKSNELSNYLIPSNLSKVIESNKNKLKVSLNDKVIISYVDDNDYEYKIEIDKNYNIVRIDQELSNTYSNSIFFNKTLFNQDLDINLFIFNKYDYNGYYINELWKF
;
A
#
# COMPACT_ATOMS: atom_id res chain seq x y z
N MET A 1 -3.23 -0.64 -10.77
CA MET A 1 -3.89 -1.70 -9.97
C MET A 1 -5.07 -1.09 -9.25
N GLU A 2 -6.25 -1.67 -9.43
CA GLU A 2 -7.44 -1.32 -8.63
C GLU A 2 -7.54 -2.29 -7.46
N PHE A 3 -7.84 -1.79 -6.27
CA PHE A 3 -7.93 -2.61 -5.08
C PHE A 3 -9.10 -2.20 -4.17
N GLU A 4 -9.47 -3.11 -3.27
CA GLU A 4 -10.38 -2.87 -2.17
C GLU A 4 -9.64 -3.12 -0.86
N TYR A 5 -9.67 -2.16 0.06
CA TYR A 5 -9.14 -2.27 1.42
C TYR A 5 -10.28 -2.51 2.40
N VAL A 6 -10.12 -3.51 3.26
CA VAL A 6 -11.11 -3.87 4.27
C VAL A 6 -10.41 -4.02 5.62
N SER A 7 -10.90 -3.31 6.63
CA SER A 7 -10.48 -3.48 8.03
C SER A 7 -11.62 -4.09 8.84
N LYS A 8 -11.28 -5.05 9.72
CA LYS A 8 -12.24 -5.76 10.55
C LYS A 8 -11.85 -5.72 12.01
N ASN A 9 -12.85 -5.66 12.89
CA ASN A 9 -12.74 -5.91 14.31
C ASN A 9 -13.76 -6.97 14.72
N ASN A 10 -13.32 -8.04 15.40
CA ASN A 10 -14.17 -9.19 15.77
C ASN A 10 -14.97 -9.76 14.58
N LYS A 11 -14.36 -9.83 13.39
CA LYS A 11 -14.95 -10.24 12.11
C LYS A 11 -15.98 -9.26 11.51
N GLU A 12 -16.37 -8.20 12.20
CA GLU A 12 -17.21 -7.14 11.66
C GLU A 12 -16.38 -6.16 10.83
N ILE A 13 -16.90 -5.75 9.68
CA ILE A 13 -16.24 -4.74 8.84
C ILE A 13 -16.45 -3.38 9.51
N ILE A 14 -15.33 -2.73 9.88
CA ILE A 14 -15.33 -1.38 10.46
C ILE A 14 -14.94 -0.33 9.45
N PHE A 15 -14.24 -0.74 8.38
CA PHE A 15 -13.81 0.16 7.31
C PHE A 15 -13.70 -0.63 6.00
N LYS A 16 -14.16 -0.03 4.90
CA LYS A 16 -14.10 -0.62 3.57
C LYS A 16 -14.06 0.46 2.52
N ASN A 17 -12.95 0.54 1.77
CA ASN A 17 -12.77 1.52 0.72
C ASN A 17 -12.13 0.90 -0.52
N LYS A 18 -12.38 1.53 -1.67
CA LYS A 18 -11.72 1.21 -2.93
C LYS A 18 -10.59 2.18 -3.18
N GLY A 19 -9.55 1.70 -3.86
CA GLY A 19 -8.43 2.52 -4.20
C GLY A 19 -7.78 2.13 -5.52
N GLU A 20 -6.88 2.98 -5.94
CA GLU A 20 -6.01 2.76 -7.09
C GLU A 20 -4.55 2.88 -6.67
N LEU A 21 -3.71 1.97 -7.14
CA LEU A 21 -2.26 2.02 -7.02
C LEU A 21 -1.65 2.09 -8.41
N ILE A 22 -0.91 3.16 -8.68
CA ILE A 22 -0.03 3.32 -9.85
C ILE A 22 1.42 3.23 -9.34
N TYR A 23 2.23 2.38 -9.97
CA TYR A 23 3.61 2.16 -9.58
C TYR A 23 4.53 2.10 -10.80
N SER A 24 5.64 2.79 -10.76
CA SER A 24 6.71 2.74 -11.77
C SER A 24 8.05 3.20 -11.19
N ASN A 25 9.12 2.49 -11.52
CA ASN A 25 10.51 2.90 -11.21
C ASN A 25 10.70 3.36 -9.74
N ASN A 26 10.22 2.56 -8.79
CA ASN A 26 10.26 2.86 -7.35
C ASN A 26 9.51 4.13 -6.94
N LYS A 27 8.58 4.62 -7.77
CA LYS A 27 7.65 5.70 -7.46
C LYS A 27 6.25 5.15 -7.40
N TYR A 28 5.38 5.78 -6.62
CA TYR A 28 4.00 5.36 -6.59
C TYR A 28 3.03 6.52 -6.34
N ARG A 29 1.81 6.28 -6.75
CA ARG A 29 0.64 7.05 -6.38
C ARG A 29 -0.45 6.09 -5.93
N ILE A 30 -0.98 6.29 -4.73
CA ILE A 30 -2.12 5.56 -4.19
C ILE A 30 -3.24 6.58 -3.98
N THR A 31 -4.42 6.26 -4.46
CA THR A 31 -5.61 7.06 -4.22
C THR A 31 -6.65 6.19 -3.52
N ILE A 32 -7.13 6.62 -2.37
CA ILE A 32 -8.21 5.98 -1.59
C ILE A 32 -9.15 7.10 -1.19
N ASP A 33 -10.36 7.12 -1.76
CA ASP A 33 -11.33 8.20 -1.58
C ASP A 33 -10.70 9.59 -1.75
N ASP A 34 -10.75 10.42 -0.73
CA ASP A 34 -10.22 11.79 -0.71
C ASP A 34 -8.76 11.89 -0.25
N VAL A 35 -8.08 10.75 -0.07
CA VAL A 35 -6.67 10.71 0.33
C VAL A 35 -5.82 10.25 -0.84
N VAL A 36 -4.75 10.99 -1.11
CA VAL A 36 -3.76 10.65 -2.13
C VAL A 36 -2.39 10.56 -1.50
N PHE A 37 -1.72 9.43 -1.70
CA PHE A 37 -0.33 9.23 -1.32
C PHE A 37 0.53 9.25 -2.57
N ILE A 38 1.56 10.09 -2.59
CA ILE A 38 2.55 10.14 -3.68
C ILE A 38 3.93 9.88 -3.09
N TYR A 39 4.71 9.04 -3.76
CA TYR A 39 6.15 8.93 -3.54
C TYR A 39 6.88 9.23 -4.84
N ASP A 40 7.67 10.28 -4.85
CA ASP A 40 8.38 10.77 -6.04
C ASP A 40 9.77 10.13 -6.24
N GLY A 41 10.16 9.21 -5.35
CA GLY A 41 11.48 8.60 -5.27
C GLY A 41 12.37 9.20 -4.17
N ASN A 42 11.94 10.29 -3.52
CA ASN A 42 12.66 10.99 -2.47
C ASN A 42 11.79 11.34 -1.26
N LYS A 43 10.57 11.82 -1.50
CA LYS A 43 9.63 12.27 -0.48
C LYS A 43 8.29 11.59 -0.63
N HIS A 44 7.61 11.41 0.50
CA HIS A 44 6.20 11.01 0.55
C HIS A 44 5.33 12.24 0.77
N TYR A 45 4.22 12.30 0.06
CA TYR A 45 3.21 13.33 0.18
C TYR A 45 1.88 12.65 0.49
N ASN A 46 1.32 12.97 1.65
CA ASN A 46 -0.02 12.52 2.05
C ASN A 46 -0.97 13.70 1.91
N ILE A 47 -1.82 13.65 0.90
CA ILE A 47 -2.74 14.72 0.54
C ILE A 47 -4.13 14.32 1.03
N ILE A 48 -4.69 15.09 1.95
CA ILE A 48 -6.01 14.90 2.54
C ILE A 48 -6.90 16.01 2.00
N LYS A 49 -7.71 15.70 0.98
CA LYS A 49 -8.50 16.70 0.25
C LYS A 49 -9.56 17.34 1.14
N GLU A 50 -10.23 16.55 1.95
CA GLU A 50 -11.26 17.02 2.88
C GLU A 50 -10.74 18.11 3.82
N ASN A 51 -9.51 17.95 4.32
CA ASN A 51 -8.89 18.89 5.24
C ASN A 51 -8.11 20.00 4.54
N MET A 52 -7.97 19.95 3.20
CA MET A 52 -7.06 20.80 2.43
C MET A 52 -5.64 20.78 3.01
N GLU A 53 -5.11 19.60 3.28
CA GLU A 53 -3.84 19.40 3.96
C GLU A 53 -2.90 18.52 3.13
N VAL A 54 -1.60 18.85 3.14
CA VAL A 54 -0.53 18.02 2.57
C VAL A 54 0.53 17.81 3.64
N ASN A 55 0.69 16.56 4.06
CA ASN A 55 1.78 16.15 4.93
C ASN A 55 2.92 15.59 4.10
N VAL A 56 4.10 16.18 4.25
CA VAL A 56 5.31 15.78 3.52
C VAL A 56 6.26 15.10 4.50
N LEU A 57 6.72 13.86 4.16
CA LEU A 57 7.60 13.04 4.99
C LEU A 57 8.85 12.63 4.20
N LYS A 58 9.95 12.36 4.89
CA LYS A 58 11.13 11.74 4.27
C LYS A 58 10.92 10.24 4.05
N SER A 59 11.67 9.67 3.10
CA SER A 59 11.48 8.33 2.54
C SER A 59 11.50 7.13 3.49
N ASN A 60 11.91 7.30 4.76
CA ASN A 60 12.17 6.17 5.65
C ASN A 60 11.01 5.79 6.59
N GLU A 61 9.87 6.48 6.52
CA GLU A 61 8.86 6.41 7.58
C GLU A 61 7.58 5.65 7.21
N LEU A 62 7.43 5.19 5.97
CA LEU A 62 6.23 4.46 5.57
C LEU A 62 6.57 3.04 5.08
N SER A 63 6.37 2.07 5.96
CA SER A 63 6.23 0.66 5.57
C SER A 63 4.83 0.45 4.96
N ASN A 64 4.68 0.76 3.67
CA ASN A 64 3.40 0.52 3.02
C ASN A 64 3.47 -0.81 2.25
N TYR A 65 2.79 -1.85 2.77
CA TYR A 65 2.71 -3.19 2.17
C TYR A 65 1.97 -3.22 0.82
N LEU A 66 1.26 -2.14 0.47
CA LEU A 66 0.61 -1.98 -0.83
C LEU A 66 1.61 -1.82 -1.98
N ILE A 67 2.87 -1.47 -1.67
CA ILE A 67 3.87 -1.15 -2.69
C ILE A 67 4.62 -2.42 -3.06
N PRO A 68 4.60 -2.86 -4.32
CA PRO A 68 5.27 -4.10 -4.75
C PRO A 68 6.74 -4.19 -4.37
N SER A 69 7.50 -3.09 -4.42
CA SER A 69 8.91 -3.08 -4.02
C SER A 69 9.12 -3.30 -2.52
N ASN A 70 8.22 -2.81 -1.69
CA ASN A 70 8.29 -3.03 -0.25
C ASN A 70 7.88 -4.46 0.09
N LEU A 71 6.87 -5.00 -0.58
CA LEU A 71 6.48 -6.39 -0.43
C LEU A 71 7.63 -7.35 -0.76
N SER A 72 8.36 -7.11 -1.85
CA SER A 72 9.56 -7.89 -2.20
C SER A 72 10.63 -7.84 -1.12
N LYS A 73 10.91 -6.66 -0.56
CA LYS A 73 11.86 -6.49 0.56
C LYS A 73 11.40 -7.23 1.81
N VAL A 74 10.11 -7.15 2.13
CA VAL A 74 9.53 -7.86 3.28
C VAL A 74 9.63 -9.37 3.12
N ILE A 75 9.33 -9.89 1.93
CA ILE A 75 9.49 -11.31 1.61
C ILE A 75 10.95 -11.72 1.74
N GLU A 76 11.89 -10.95 1.18
CA GLU A 76 13.32 -11.24 1.24
C GLU A 76 13.85 -11.22 2.67
N SER A 77 13.49 -10.23 3.47
CA SER A 77 13.89 -10.10 4.87
C SER A 77 13.39 -11.24 5.74
N ASN A 78 12.22 -11.79 5.41
CA ASN A 78 11.57 -12.86 6.17
C ASN A 78 11.70 -14.24 5.51
N LYS A 79 12.57 -14.42 4.50
CA LYS A 79 12.69 -15.67 3.72
C LYS A 79 12.81 -16.95 4.56
N ASN A 80 13.46 -16.88 5.73
CA ASN A 80 13.62 -18.01 6.64
C ASN A 80 12.37 -18.30 7.51
N LYS A 81 11.41 -17.37 7.54
CA LYS A 81 10.15 -17.48 8.28
C LYS A 81 8.96 -17.78 7.35
N LEU A 82 9.18 -17.79 6.03
CA LEU A 82 8.13 -17.99 5.05
C LEU A 82 7.61 -19.42 5.08
N LYS A 83 6.30 -19.55 5.05
CA LYS A 83 5.59 -20.80 4.77
C LYS A 83 4.89 -20.66 3.42
N VAL A 84 5.08 -21.62 2.54
CA VAL A 84 4.47 -21.63 1.21
C VAL A 84 3.52 -22.82 1.12
N SER A 85 2.27 -22.56 0.79
CA SER A 85 1.27 -23.58 0.49
C SER A 85 0.89 -23.51 -0.98
N LEU A 86 0.87 -24.65 -1.64
CA LEU A 86 0.57 -24.81 -3.07
C LEU A 86 -0.71 -25.65 -3.19
N ASN A 87 -1.80 -25.00 -3.46
CA ASN A 87 -3.08 -25.63 -3.82
C ASN A 87 -3.53 -25.04 -5.16
N ASP A 88 -4.80 -24.66 -5.30
CA ASP A 88 -5.29 -23.94 -6.49
C ASP A 88 -4.65 -22.56 -6.66
N LYS A 89 -4.07 -22.03 -5.59
CA LYS A 89 -3.35 -20.75 -5.51
C LYS A 89 -2.07 -20.93 -4.69
N VAL A 90 -1.11 -20.04 -4.91
CA VAL A 90 0.07 -19.94 -4.06
C VAL A 90 -0.26 -19.03 -2.89
N ILE A 91 -0.08 -19.51 -1.67
CA ILE A 91 -0.22 -18.72 -0.45
C ILE A 91 1.14 -18.67 0.22
N ILE A 92 1.66 -17.45 0.37
CA ILE A 92 2.88 -17.17 1.15
C ILE A 92 2.43 -16.57 2.48
N SER A 93 2.84 -17.18 3.59
CA SER A 93 2.57 -16.63 4.93
C SER A 93 3.84 -16.46 5.74
N TYR A 94 3.85 -15.47 6.62
CA TYR A 94 4.93 -15.23 7.58
C TYR A 94 4.41 -14.44 8.77
N VAL A 95 5.17 -14.47 9.87
CA VAL A 95 4.95 -13.63 11.05
C VAL A 95 6.13 -12.67 11.15
N ASP A 96 5.85 -11.39 11.29
CA ASP A 96 6.87 -10.36 11.44
C ASP A 96 7.40 -10.25 12.90
N ASP A 97 8.32 -9.35 13.14
CA ASP A 97 8.94 -9.17 14.45
C ASP A 97 8.00 -8.53 15.51
N ASN A 98 6.82 -8.06 15.07
CA ASN A 98 5.75 -7.55 15.94
C ASN A 98 4.64 -8.59 16.19
N ASP A 99 4.87 -9.84 15.82
CA ASP A 99 3.90 -10.95 15.89
C ASP A 99 2.66 -10.75 14.98
N TYR A 100 2.74 -9.90 13.94
CA TYR A 100 1.68 -9.78 12.95
C TYR A 100 1.79 -10.88 11.90
N GLU A 101 0.69 -11.60 11.68
CA GLU A 101 0.63 -12.62 10.63
C GLU A 101 0.23 -11.98 9.30
N TYR A 102 0.99 -12.31 8.24
CA TYR A 102 0.72 -11.91 6.88
C TYR A 102 0.42 -13.12 6.01
N LYS A 103 -0.55 -12.98 5.11
CA LYS A 103 -0.87 -13.95 4.07
C LYS A 103 -0.96 -13.23 2.73
N ILE A 104 -0.18 -13.69 1.76
CA ILE A 104 -0.15 -13.17 0.39
C ILE A 104 -0.66 -14.25 -0.52
N GLU A 105 -1.75 -13.99 -1.22
CA GLU A 105 -2.36 -14.91 -2.16
C GLU A 105 -1.99 -14.51 -3.58
N ILE A 106 -1.48 -15.48 -4.36
CA ILE A 106 -1.02 -15.30 -5.74
C ILE A 106 -1.81 -16.26 -6.62
N ASP A 107 -2.37 -15.76 -7.73
CA ASP A 107 -3.12 -16.55 -8.68
C ASP A 107 -2.20 -17.36 -9.63
N LYS A 108 -2.81 -18.18 -10.49
CA LYS A 108 -2.11 -18.99 -11.50
C LYS A 108 -1.36 -18.20 -12.56
N ASN A 109 -1.64 -16.91 -12.69
CA ASN A 109 -0.96 -15.98 -13.60
C ASN A 109 0.14 -15.17 -12.90
N TYR A 110 0.49 -15.57 -11.66
CA TYR A 110 1.46 -14.89 -10.80
C TYR A 110 1.07 -13.47 -10.38
N ASN A 111 -0.22 -13.12 -10.40
CA ASN A 111 -0.70 -11.86 -9.86
C ASN A 111 -0.97 -12.01 -8.36
N ILE A 112 -0.57 -11.03 -7.58
CA ILE A 112 -1.04 -10.90 -6.20
C ILE A 112 -2.53 -10.51 -6.27
N VAL A 113 -3.38 -11.33 -5.67
CA VAL A 113 -4.84 -11.11 -5.65
C VAL A 113 -5.33 -10.70 -4.27
N ARG A 114 -4.57 -11.01 -3.22
CA ARG A 114 -4.95 -10.65 -1.86
C ARG A 114 -3.73 -10.56 -0.94
N ILE A 115 -3.78 -9.61 -0.02
CA ILE A 115 -2.86 -9.52 1.12
C ILE A 115 -3.72 -9.40 2.38
N ASP A 116 -3.51 -10.28 3.35
CA ASP A 116 -4.09 -10.19 4.68
C ASP A 116 -3.01 -9.88 5.70
N GLN A 117 -3.37 -9.08 6.69
CA GLN A 117 -2.58 -8.77 7.86
C GLN A 117 -3.45 -9.00 9.10
N GLU A 118 -3.04 -9.91 9.97
CA GLU A 118 -3.66 -10.14 11.27
C GLU A 118 -2.84 -9.41 12.33
N LEU A 119 -3.39 -8.32 12.87
CA LEU A 119 -2.73 -7.47 13.89
C LEU A 119 -2.98 -7.98 15.30
N SER A 120 -4.07 -8.71 15.52
CA SER A 120 -4.44 -9.37 16.77
C SER A 120 -5.54 -10.39 16.52
N ASN A 121 -5.94 -11.13 17.52
CA ASN A 121 -7.05 -12.09 17.46
C ASN A 121 -8.39 -11.45 17.03
N THR A 122 -8.50 -10.13 17.12
CA THR A 122 -9.74 -9.41 16.84
C THR A 122 -9.60 -8.46 15.63
N TYR A 123 -8.39 -7.99 15.33
CA TYR A 123 -8.15 -6.95 14.33
C TYR A 123 -7.41 -7.49 13.12
N SER A 124 -7.97 -7.28 11.94
CA SER A 124 -7.33 -7.68 10.68
C SER A 124 -7.58 -6.67 9.56
N ASN A 125 -6.63 -6.58 8.66
CA ASN A 125 -6.72 -5.82 7.42
C ASN A 125 -6.62 -6.76 6.23
N SER A 126 -7.34 -6.48 5.17
CA SER A 126 -7.28 -7.22 3.91
C SER A 126 -7.24 -6.25 2.73
N ILE A 127 -6.43 -6.56 1.74
CA ILE A 127 -6.36 -5.86 0.46
C ILE A 127 -6.69 -6.86 -0.63
N PHE A 128 -7.69 -6.55 -1.43
CA PHE A 128 -8.11 -7.36 -2.57
C PHE A 128 -7.76 -6.61 -3.85
N PHE A 129 -6.90 -7.19 -4.69
CA PHE A 129 -6.55 -6.61 -5.99
C PHE A 129 -7.53 -7.10 -7.05
N ASN A 130 -8.39 -6.20 -7.53
CA ASN A 130 -9.46 -6.52 -8.47
C ASN A 130 -8.98 -6.50 -9.92
N LYS A 131 -8.02 -5.63 -10.23
CA LYS A 131 -7.47 -5.47 -11.57
C LYS A 131 -6.02 -5.01 -11.51
N THR A 132 -5.17 -5.74 -12.21
CA THR A 132 -3.76 -5.38 -12.39
C THR A 132 -3.44 -5.26 -13.87
N LEU A 133 -2.88 -4.12 -14.27
CA LEU A 133 -2.35 -3.89 -15.62
C LEU A 133 -0.84 -3.69 -15.51
N PHE A 134 -0.09 -4.40 -16.32
CA PHE A 134 1.37 -4.31 -16.40
C PHE A 134 1.80 -3.59 -17.67
N ASN A 135 3.03 -3.07 -17.68
CA ASN A 135 3.70 -2.50 -18.84
C ASN A 135 2.90 -1.39 -19.54
N GLN A 136 2.20 -0.57 -18.74
CA GLN A 136 1.50 0.60 -19.24
C GLN A 136 2.50 1.75 -19.43
N ASP A 137 2.31 2.53 -20.51
CA ASP A 137 3.00 3.81 -20.69
C ASP A 137 2.38 4.83 -19.71
N LEU A 138 3.16 5.28 -18.75
CA LEU A 138 2.70 6.13 -17.66
C LEU A 138 3.34 7.50 -17.75
N ASP A 139 2.52 8.55 -17.65
CA ASP A 139 3.02 9.91 -17.50
C ASP A 139 3.79 10.04 -16.17
N ILE A 140 5.05 10.46 -16.26
CA ILE A 140 5.91 10.68 -15.10
C ILE A 140 5.34 11.72 -14.12
N ASN A 141 4.52 12.66 -14.61
CA ASN A 141 3.88 13.68 -13.80
C ASN A 141 2.87 13.08 -12.78
N LEU A 142 2.40 11.86 -12.99
CA LEU A 142 1.55 11.15 -12.02
C LEU A 142 2.23 10.98 -10.65
N PHE A 143 3.56 10.96 -10.63
CA PHE A 143 4.38 10.73 -9.44
C PHE A 143 5.01 12.01 -8.88
N ILE A 144 4.66 13.17 -9.42
CA ILE A 144 5.21 14.45 -9.01
C ILE A 144 4.17 15.21 -8.19
N PHE A 145 4.55 15.61 -6.98
CA PHE A 145 3.76 16.57 -6.22
C PHE A 145 3.98 17.97 -6.77
N ASN A 146 2.97 18.55 -7.39
CA ASN A 146 3.00 19.91 -7.88
C ASN A 146 2.20 20.81 -6.92
N LYS A 147 2.90 21.70 -6.21
CA LYS A 147 2.29 22.61 -5.23
C LYS A 147 1.18 23.50 -5.81
N TYR A 148 1.25 23.83 -7.08
CA TYR A 148 0.26 24.70 -7.74
C TYR A 148 -1.10 24.04 -7.88
N ASP A 149 -1.16 22.69 -7.94
CA ASP A 149 -2.40 21.94 -8.00
C ASP A 149 -3.15 21.93 -6.65
N TYR A 150 -2.46 22.33 -5.57
CA TYR A 150 -2.95 22.34 -4.19
C TYR A 150 -2.94 23.77 -3.61
N ASN A 151 -3.34 24.73 -4.42
CA ASN A 151 -3.44 26.12 -3.97
C ASN A 151 -4.48 26.24 -2.85
N GLY A 152 -4.10 26.87 -1.73
CA GLY A 152 -4.94 26.97 -0.53
C GLY A 152 -4.80 25.82 0.46
N TYR A 153 -4.04 24.75 0.12
CA TYR A 153 -3.75 23.67 1.07
C TYR A 153 -2.68 24.09 2.07
N TYR A 154 -2.85 23.65 3.32
CA TYR A 154 -1.81 23.73 4.33
C TYR A 154 -0.75 22.65 4.07
N ILE A 155 0.52 23.06 3.88
CA ILE A 155 1.62 22.14 3.62
C ILE A 155 2.47 22.01 4.87
N ASN A 156 2.45 20.83 5.48
CA ASN A 156 3.14 20.50 6.70
C ASN A 156 4.38 19.61 6.39
N GLU A 157 5.57 20.13 6.66
CA GLU A 157 6.84 19.41 6.46
C GLU A 157 7.29 18.78 7.79
N LEU A 158 6.97 17.49 8.00
CA LEU A 158 7.11 16.79 9.28
C LEU A 158 8.56 16.47 9.73
N TRP A 159 9.57 16.77 8.90
CA TRP A 159 11.00 16.54 9.24
C TRP A 159 11.76 17.78 9.71
N LYS A 160 11.10 18.91 9.87
CA LYS A 160 11.75 20.20 10.24
C LYS A 160 11.79 20.47 11.74
N PHE A 161 11.50 19.44 12.56
CA PHE A 161 11.52 19.55 14.01
C PHE A 161 12.62 18.71 14.62
#